data_ec03b658560d2074b9bca9e658d28641
#
_entry.id   ec03b658560d2074b9bca9e658d28641
#
_cell.length_a   1.000
_cell.length_b   1.000
_cell.length_c   1.000
_cell.angle_alpha   90.00
_cell.angle_beta   90.00
_cell.angle_gamma   90.00
#
_symmetry.space_group_name_H-M   'P 1'
#
loop_
_entity.id
_entity.type
_entity.pdbx_description
1 polymer ?
#
loop_
_entity_poly.entity_id
_entity_poly.type
_entity_poly.pdbx_seq_one_letter_code
_entity_poly.pdbx_strand_id
1 'polypeptide(L)'
;DRGFHHSFYLVEMLTQEVFKAEKKAYEKVIRMIAHEVNNTTAGITSTLDTLEATFSGMQDTEDICEVLSVSIERCYSMSHFITNFADVVRIPEPQVKAQPLNTVVFSCKRFMETICLNRNIRIVMELDSVSPIVNLDNSLFEQVLVNIIKNASESIDHDGEIYIRTSHNPVCL
;
A
#
# COMPACT_ATOMS: atom_id res chain seq x y z
N ASP A 1 -18.27 -46.44 12.96
CA ASP A 1 -18.23 -45.41 11.92
C ASP A 1 -18.28 -43.95 12.39
N ARG A 2 -18.67 -43.69 13.63
CA ARG A 2 -18.66 -42.32 14.19
C ARG A 2 -17.26 -41.80 14.56
N GLY A 3 -16.28 -42.67 14.74
CA GLY A 3 -14.90 -42.28 15.09
C GLY A 3 -14.09 -41.69 13.92
N PHE A 4 -14.40 -42.07 12.67
CA PHE A 4 -13.68 -41.59 11.50
C PHE A 4 -13.96 -40.13 11.16
N HIS A 5 -15.20 -39.67 11.38
CA HIS A 5 -15.55 -38.26 11.14
C HIS A 5 -14.88 -37.29 12.12
N HIS A 6 -14.72 -37.69 13.37
CA HIS A 6 -14.05 -36.84 14.38
C HIS A 6 -12.55 -36.72 14.15
N SER A 7 -11.88 -37.75 13.64
CA SER A 7 -10.44 -37.70 13.33
C SER A 7 -10.15 -36.79 12.12
N PHE A 8 -11.04 -36.77 11.13
CA PHE A 8 -10.89 -35.92 9.95
C PHE A 8 -11.08 -34.43 10.29
N TYR A 9 -12.04 -34.10 11.12
CA TYR A 9 -12.29 -32.73 11.59
C TYR A 9 -11.14 -32.18 12.43
N LEU A 10 -10.52 -32.99 13.25
CA LEU A 10 -9.40 -32.61 14.12
C LEU A 10 -8.14 -32.26 13.27
N VAL A 11 -7.89 -33.01 12.21
CA VAL A 11 -6.77 -32.76 11.28
C VAL A 11 -6.97 -31.48 10.50
N GLU A 12 -8.17 -31.17 10.07
CA GLU A 12 -8.49 -29.93 9.34
C GLU A 12 -8.36 -28.70 10.25
N MET A 13 -8.85 -28.76 11.48
CA MET A 13 -8.65 -27.70 12.47
C MET A 13 -7.17 -27.49 12.81
N LEU A 14 -6.41 -28.53 13.00
CA LEU A 14 -4.97 -28.45 13.27
C LEU A 14 -4.21 -27.80 12.10
N THR A 15 -4.57 -28.14 10.86
CA THR A 15 -3.94 -27.56 9.68
C THR A 15 -4.22 -26.05 9.57
N GLN A 16 -5.42 -25.59 9.85
CA GLN A 16 -5.76 -24.16 9.87
C GLN A 16 -5.06 -23.40 10.99
N GLU A 17 -4.96 -23.99 12.17
CA GLU A 17 -4.24 -23.36 13.29
C GLU A 17 -2.74 -23.27 13.04
N VAL A 18 -2.13 -24.31 12.48
CA VAL A 18 -0.71 -24.29 12.08
C VAL A 18 -0.49 -23.21 11.02
N PHE A 19 -1.32 -23.14 9.99
CA PHE A 19 -1.21 -22.11 8.94
C PHE A 19 -1.34 -20.68 9.50
N LYS A 20 -2.30 -20.47 10.43
CA LYS A 20 -2.45 -19.16 11.11
C LYS A 20 -1.24 -18.82 11.99
N ALA A 21 -0.67 -19.81 12.66
CA ALA A 21 0.52 -19.61 13.48
C ALA A 21 1.75 -19.30 12.63
N GLU A 22 1.95 -20.02 11.53
CA GLU A 22 3.01 -19.74 10.57
C GLU A 22 2.87 -18.34 9.98
N LYS A 23 1.66 -17.94 9.50
CA LYS A 23 1.40 -16.60 8.98
C LYS A 23 1.79 -15.53 10.00
N LYS A 24 1.36 -15.67 11.27
CA LYS A 24 1.72 -14.72 12.34
C LYS A 24 3.22 -14.66 12.61
N ALA A 25 3.91 -15.81 12.53
CA ALA A 25 5.36 -15.85 12.69
C ALA A 25 6.06 -15.10 11.56
N TYR A 26 5.65 -15.32 10.31
CA TYR A 26 6.18 -14.58 9.14
C TYR A 26 5.91 -13.08 9.26
N GLU A 27 4.70 -12.68 9.63
CA GLU A 27 4.35 -11.26 9.84
C GLU A 27 5.26 -10.60 10.88
N LYS A 28 5.57 -11.31 11.98
CA LYS A 28 6.46 -10.81 13.03
C LYS A 28 7.90 -10.66 12.54
N VAL A 29 8.41 -11.64 11.80
CA VAL A 29 9.78 -11.62 11.26
C VAL A 29 9.91 -10.49 10.24
N ILE A 30 8.98 -10.35 9.31
CA ILE A 30 9.01 -9.28 8.30
C ILE A 30 8.94 -7.91 8.95
N ARG A 31 8.11 -7.74 9.97
CA ARG A 31 8.06 -6.47 10.73
C ARG A 31 9.38 -6.14 11.39
N MET A 32 10.03 -7.13 11.99
CA MET A 32 11.33 -6.94 12.64
C MET A 32 12.40 -6.57 11.61
N ILE A 33 12.42 -7.26 10.46
CA ILE A 33 13.33 -6.94 9.36
C ILE A 33 13.08 -5.54 8.83
N ALA A 34 11.81 -5.18 8.57
CA ALA A 34 11.45 -3.86 8.08
C ALA A 34 11.89 -2.75 9.06
N HIS A 35 11.69 -2.95 10.35
CA HIS A 35 12.11 -2.01 11.37
C HIS A 35 13.63 -1.84 11.40
N GLU A 36 14.39 -2.95 11.34
CA GLU A 36 15.85 -2.94 11.36
C GLU A 36 16.45 -2.30 10.10
N VAL A 37 15.90 -2.64 8.93
CA VAL A 37 16.32 -2.03 7.66
C VAL A 37 16.04 -0.53 7.66
N ASN A 38 14.86 -0.11 8.09
CA ASN A 38 14.52 1.31 8.14
C ASN A 38 15.42 2.08 9.11
N ASN A 39 15.72 1.51 10.29
CA ASN A 39 16.63 2.13 11.25
C ASN A 39 18.05 2.28 10.68
N THR A 40 18.55 1.21 10.04
CA THR A 40 19.88 1.23 9.42
C THR A 40 19.95 2.23 8.28
N THR A 41 18.93 2.25 7.42
CA THR A 41 18.85 3.19 6.31
C THR A 41 18.75 4.63 6.79
N ALA A 42 17.98 4.90 7.84
CA ALA A 42 17.88 6.24 8.44
C ALA A 42 19.25 6.72 8.98
N GLY A 43 20.03 5.83 9.61
CA GLY A 43 21.39 6.13 10.07
C GLY A 43 22.33 6.47 8.90
N ILE A 44 22.28 5.70 7.82
CA ILE A 44 23.07 5.95 6.61
C ILE A 44 22.66 7.29 5.98
N THR A 45 21.35 7.54 5.79
CA THR A 45 20.84 8.80 5.23
C THR A 45 21.32 10.01 6.04
N SER A 46 21.19 9.95 7.36
CA SER A 46 21.67 11.06 8.23
C SER A 46 23.17 11.33 8.10
N THR A 47 23.97 10.28 7.88
CA THR A 47 25.41 10.44 7.64
C THR A 47 25.68 11.07 6.28
N LEU A 48 24.97 10.64 5.25
CA LEU A 48 25.10 11.19 3.89
C LEU A 48 24.63 12.66 3.83
N ASP A 49 23.52 13.01 4.49
CA ASP A 49 23.02 14.39 4.61
C ASP A 49 24.08 15.30 5.26
N THR A 50 24.76 14.78 6.30
CA THR A 50 25.83 15.54 6.98
C THR A 50 27.03 15.76 6.07
N LEU A 51 27.41 14.75 5.27
CA LEU A 51 28.49 14.85 4.29
C LEU A 51 28.11 15.84 3.16
N GLU A 52 26.90 15.73 2.61
CA GLU A 52 26.39 16.64 1.57
C GLU A 52 26.43 18.10 2.07
N ALA A 53 25.92 18.36 3.27
CA ALA A 53 25.96 19.69 3.88
C ALA A 53 27.40 20.21 4.10
N THR A 54 28.34 19.31 4.42
CA THR A 54 29.74 19.67 4.62
C THR A 54 30.41 20.05 3.29
N PHE A 55 30.14 19.32 2.23
CA PHE A 55 30.75 19.54 0.92
C PHE A 55 30.08 20.66 0.11
N SER A 56 28.80 20.94 0.30
CA SER A 56 28.06 21.98 -0.42
C SER A 56 28.62 23.39 -0.30
N GLY A 57 29.53 23.64 0.67
CA GLY A 57 30.20 24.94 0.85
C GLY A 57 31.65 24.96 0.36
N MET A 58 32.16 23.87 -0.20
CA MET A 58 33.56 23.75 -0.65
C MET A 58 33.67 23.92 -2.15
N GLN A 59 34.85 24.36 -2.62
CA GLN A 59 35.12 24.55 -4.04
C GLN A 59 35.47 23.18 -4.68
N ASP A 60 35.03 22.94 -5.90
CA ASP A 60 35.28 21.71 -6.66
C ASP A 60 34.68 20.40 -6.05
N THR A 61 33.50 20.48 -5.40
CA THR A 61 32.82 19.33 -4.76
C THR A 61 31.46 19.00 -5.41
N GLU A 62 31.14 19.57 -6.54
CA GLU A 62 29.83 19.39 -7.21
C GLU A 62 29.56 17.91 -7.52
N ASP A 63 30.53 17.18 -8.06
CA ASP A 63 30.42 15.75 -8.36
C ASP A 63 30.17 14.92 -7.09
N ILE A 64 30.78 15.31 -5.96
CA ILE A 64 30.61 14.61 -4.68
C ILE A 64 29.19 14.84 -4.16
N CYS A 65 28.68 16.06 -4.21
CA CYS A 65 27.30 16.37 -3.81
C CYS A 65 26.28 15.63 -4.68
N GLU A 66 26.51 15.49 -5.98
CA GLU A 66 25.64 14.73 -6.86
C GLU A 66 25.59 13.22 -6.47
N VAL A 67 26.76 12.61 -6.22
CA VAL A 67 26.84 11.22 -5.77
C VAL A 67 26.16 11.00 -4.41
N LEU A 68 26.31 11.95 -3.49
CA LEU A 68 25.66 11.90 -2.17
C LEU A 68 24.14 11.99 -2.32
N SER A 69 23.65 12.96 -3.12
CA SER A 69 22.22 13.15 -3.39
C SER A 69 21.58 11.88 -3.98
N VAL A 70 22.22 11.27 -4.99
CA VAL A 70 21.75 9.98 -5.55
C VAL A 70 21.74 8.87 -4.52
N SER A 71 22.73 8.82 -3.62
CA SER A 71 22.81 7.82 -2.56
C SER A 71 21.70 7.98 -1.52
N ILE A 72 21.40 9.21 -1.15
CA ILE A 72 20.29 9.58 -0.26
C ILE A 72 18.95 9.14 -0.87
N GLU A 73 18.72 9.45 -2.14
CA GLU A 73 17.51 9.04 -2.86
C GLU A 73 17.33 7.51 -2.89
N ARG A 74 18.43 6.76 -3.08
CA ARG A 74 18.41 5.30 -3.01
C ARG A 74 18.05 4.77 -1.63
N CYS A 75 18.54 5.41 -0.58
CA CYS A 75 18.17 5.07 0.79
C CYS A 75 16.68 5.27 1.06
N TYR A 76 16.11 6.40 0.63
CA TYR A 76 14.68 6.64 0.73
C TYR A 76 13.85 5.62 -0.06
N SER A 77 14.27 5.31 -1.28
CA SER A 77 13.61 4.31 -2.13
C SER A 77 13.61 2.92 -1.46
N MET A 78 14.72 2.53 -0.82
CA MET A 78 14.82 1.27 -0.10
C MET A 78 13.92 1.23 1.15
N SER A 79 13.88 2.30 1.94
CA SER A 79 12.98 2.43 3.09
C SER A 79 11.51 2.32 2.68
N HIS A 80 11.14 2.98 1.58
CA HIS A 80 9.79 2.93 1.04
C HIS A 80 9.42 1.53 0.54
N PHE A 81 10.33 0.86 -0.17
CA PHE A 81 10.13 -0.52 -0.63
C PHE A 81 9.91 -1.48 0.54
N ILE A 82 10.75 -1.44 1.57
CA ILE A 82 10.64 -2.31 2.74
C ILE A 82 9.35 -2.06 3.52
N THR A 83 8.94 -0.80 3.66
CA THR A 83 7.68 -0.44 4.32
C THR A 83 6.49 -1.00 3.56
N ASN A 84 6.43 -0.80 2.24
CA ASN A 84 5.38 -1.35 1.38
C ASN A 84 5.34 -2.89 1.44
N PHE A 85 6.50 -3.54 1.45
CA PHE A 85 6.58 -5.00 1.56
C PHE A 85 6.03 -5.51 2.90
N ALA A 86 6.35 -4.83 4.00
CA ALA A 86 5.83 -5.18 5.32
C ALA A 86 4.29 -5.00 5.41
N ASP A 87 3.74 -3.99 4.72
CA ASP A 87 2.31 -3.74 4.69
C ASP A 87 1.54 -4.81 3.89
N VAL A 88 2.11 -5.32 2.78
CA VAL A 88 1.51 -6.44 2.01
C VAL A 88 1.35 -7.70 2.86
N VAL A 89 2.31 -7.99 3.74
CA VAL A 89 2.26 -9.17 4.61
C VAL A 89 1.26 -8.99 5.77
N ARG A 90 0.89 -7.75 6.04
CA ARG A 90 0.00 -7.36 7.16
C ARG A 90 -1.49 -7.35 6.82
N ILE A 91 -1.90 -7.76 5.64
CA ILE A 91 -3.33 -7.71 5.27
C ILE A 91 -4.15 -8.50 6.30
N PRO A 92 -4.99 -7.83 7.12
CA PRO A 92 -5.81 -8.51 8.13
C PRO A 92 -6.90 -9.36 7.49
N GLU A 93 -7.48 -10.26 8.26
CA GLU A 93 -8.70 -10.96 7.82
C GLU A 93 -9.81 -9.92 7.53
N PRO A 94 -10.45 -9.94 6.34
CA PRO A 94 -11.41 -8.93 5.95
C PRO A 94 -12.68 -8.97 6.82
N GLN A 95 -13.11 -7.83 7.32
CA GLN A 95 -14.38 -7.65 8.00
C GLN A 95 -15.45 -7.18 7.01
N VAL A 96 -16.00 -8.14 6.28
CA VAL A 96 -16.95 -7.90 5.20
C VAL A 96 -18.30 -7.43 5.73
N LYS A 97 -18.81 -6.31 5.20
CA LYS A 97 -20.13 -5.74 5.50
C LYS A 97 -20.78 -5.23 4.22
N ALA A 98 -22.10 -5.20 4.17
CA ALA A 98 -22.84 -4.60 3.09
C ALA A 98 -22.59 -3.08 3.06
N GLN A 99 -22.05 -2.55 1.96
CA GLN A 99 -21.67 -1.15 1.80
C GLN A 99 -22.17 -0.60 0.45
N PRO A 100 -22.62 0.66 0.42
CA PRO A 100 -22.94 1.34 -0.83
C PRO A 100 -21.61 1.71 -1.55
N LEU A 101 -21.33 1.07 -2.67
CA LEU A 101 -20.05 1.20 -3.39
C LEU A 101 -19.71 2.65 -3.74
N ASN A 102 -20.68 3.41 -4.23
CA ASN A 102 -20.44 4.81 -4.64
C ASN A 102 -19.96 5.69 -3.49
N THR A 103 -20.41 5.43 -2.25
CA THR A 103 -19.96 6.18 -1.07
C THR A 103 -18.49 5.94 -0.79
N VAL A 104 -18.04 4.69 -0.89
CA VAL A 104 -16.64 4.34 -0.66
C VAL A 104 -15.73 4.94 -1.73
N VAL A 105 -16.15 4.83 -3.01
CA VAL A 105 -15.43 5.44 -4.14
C VAL A 105 -15.31 6.95 -3.98
N PHE A 106 -16.39 7.61 -3.54
CA PHE A 106 -16.38 9.06 -3.30
C PHE A 106 -15.40 9.47 -2.19
N SER A 107 -15.33 8.70 -1.10
CA SER A 107 -14.37 8.93 -0.02
C SER A 107 -12.92 8.83 -0.51
N CYS A 108 -12.61 7.82 -1.33
CA CYS A 108 -11.28 7.64 -1.92
C CYS A 108 -10.91 8.81 -2.86
N LYS A 109 -11.85 9.28 -3.69
CA LYS A 109 -11.62 10.47 -4.51
C LYS A 109 -11.23 11.67 -3.66
N ARG A 110 -12.01 11.98 -2.62
CA ARG A 110 -11.74 13.13 -1.73
C ARG A 110 -10.35 13.05 -1.09
N PHE A 111 -9.95 11.85 -0.67
CA PHE A 111 -8.63 11.63 -0.08
C PHE A 111 -7.50 11.90 -1.09
N MET A 112 -7.65 11.43 -2.33
CA MET A 112 -6.63 11.56 -3.36
C MET A 112 -6.66 12.90 -4.12
N GLU A 113 -7.73 13.67 -4.01
CA GLU A 113 -7.97 14.87 -4.81
C GLU A 113 -6.85 15.90 -4.67
N THR A 114 -6.39 16.18 -3.45
CA THR A 114 -5.30 17.15 -3.23
C THR A 114 -3.99 16.69 -3.85
N ILE A 115 -3.68 15.39 -3.74
CA ILE A 115 -2.45 14.80 -4.30
C ILE A 115 -2.46 14.91 -5.83
N CYS A 116 -3.59 14.56 -6.44
CA CYS A 116 -3.77 14.63 -7.90
C CYS A 116 -3.76 16.07 -8.41
N LEU A 117 -4.40 17.01 -7.71
CA LEU A 117 -4.43 18.43 -8.09
C LEU A 117 -3.03 19.07 -8.07
N ASN A 118 -2.17 18.70 -7.13
CA ASN A 118 -0.78 19.19 -7.09
C ASN A 118 0.03 18.80 -8.34
N ARG A 119 -0.41 17.77 -9.07
CA ARG A 119 0.17 17.32 -10.35
C ARG A 119 -0.66 17.73 -11.56
N ASN A 120 -1.65 18.61 -11.37
CA ASN A 120 -2.64 18.98 -12.39
C ASN A 120 -3.37 17.77 -13.01
N ILE A 121 -3.65 16.74 -12.18
CA ILE A 121 -4.40 15.55 -12.59
C ILE A 121 -5.82 15.63 -12.04
N ARG A 122 -6.80 15.50 -12.93
CA ARG A 122 -8.22 15.56 -12.59
C ARG A 122 -8.80 14.16 -12.41
N ILE A 123 -9.51 13.90 -11.28
CA ILE A 123 -10.25 12.65 -11.07
C ILE A 123 -11.70 12.88 -11.52
N VAL A 124 -12.10 12.21 -12.60
CA VAL A 124 -13.44 12.22 -13.17
C VAL A 124 -14.21 10.99 -12.68
N MET A 125 -15.39 11.20 -12.13
CA MET A 125 -16.25 10.09 -11.67
C MET A 125 -17.47 9.93 -12.55
N GLU A 126 -17.71 8.72 -13.02
CA GLU A 126 -18.90 8.28 -13.75
C GLU A 126 -19.57 7.18 -12.92
N LEU A 127 -20.31 7.60 -11.91
CA LEU A 127 -20.96 6.67 -10.99
C LEU A 127 -22.35 6.30 -11.48
N ASP A 128 -22.72 5.02 -11.33
CA ASP A 128 -24.08 4.56 -11.61
C ASP A 128 -25.08 5.31 -10.73
N SER A 129 -26.25 5.62 -11.29
CA SER A 129 -27.35 6.28 -10.58
C SER A 129 -27.87 5.48 -9.39
N VAL A 130 -27.78 4.15 -9.47
CA VAL A 130 -28.09 3.22 -8.38
C VAL A 130 -26.79 2.77 -7.76
N SER A 131 -26.46 3.26 -6.55
CA SER A 131 -25.29 2.79 -5.82
C SER A 131 -25.45 1.30 -5.47
N PRO A 132 -24.68 0.38 -6.08
CA PRO A 132 -24.81 -1.04 -5.77
C PRO A 132 -24.35 -1.27 -4.32
N ILE A 133 -25.11 -2.11 -3.61
CA ILE A 133 -24.72 -2.61 -2.30
C ILE A 133 -23.81 -3.81 -2.52
N VAL A 134 -22.59 -3.73 -2.04
CA VAL A 134 -21.58 -4.79 -2.16
C VAL A 134 -21.08 -5.23 -0.80
N ASN A 135 -20.79 -6.50 -0.68
CA ASN A 135 -20.18 -7.06 0.53
C ASN A 135 -18.66 -6.88 0.45
N LEU A 136 -18.13 -5.94 1.21
CA LEU A 136 -16.69 -5.63 1.23
C LEU A 136 -16.23 -5.16 2.61
N ASP A 137 -14.94 -5.28 2.88
CA ASP A 137 -14.27 -4.59 3.96
C ASP A 137 -13.92 -3.18 3.48
N ASN A 138 -14.52 -2.18 4.11
CA ASN A 138 -14.37 -0.78 3.69
C ASN A 138 -12.90 -0.32 3.72
N SER A 139 -12.18 -0.63 4.79
CA SER A 139 -10.80 -0.20 4.98
C SER A 139 -9.85 -0.84 3.96
N LEU A 140 -10.00 -2.14 3.71
CA LEU A 140 -9.18 -2.84 2.73
C LEU A 140 -9.51 -2.40 1.30
N PHE A 141 -10.79 -2.18 0.99
CA PHE A 141 -11.19 -1.70 -0.33
C PHE A 141 -10.71 -0.27 -0.58
N GLU A 142 -10.83 0.63 0.41
CA GLU A 142 -10.28 1.98 0.32
C GLU A 142 -8.76 1.95 0.08
N GLN A 143 -8.03 1.10 0.81
CA GLN A 143 -6.59 0.95 0.62
C GLN A 143 -6.24 0.49 -0.80
N VAL A 144 -6.97 -0.48 -1.34
CA VAL A 144 -6.78 -0.95 -2.72
C VAL A 144 -7.05 0.17 -3.72
N LEU A 145 -8.17 0.87 -3.59
CA LEU A 145 -8.55 1.91 -4.53
C LEU A 145 -7.60 3.13 -4.47
N VAL A 146 -7.19 3.53 -3.29
CA VAL A 146 -6.18 4.58 -3.09
C VAL A 146 -4.85 4.20 -3.74
N ASN A 147 -4.39 2.96 -3.58
CA ASN A 147 -3.16 2.48 -4.23
C ASN A 147 -3.27 2.49 -5.75
N ILE A 148 -4.42 2.11 -6.32
CA ILE A 148 -4.66 2.15 -7.77
C ILE A 148 -4.63 3.60 -8.28
N ILE A 149 -5.32 4.52 -7.61
CA ILE A 149 -5.35 5.94 -8.00
C ILE A 149 -3.94 6.55 -7.87
N LYS A 150 -3.20 6.22 -6.81
CA LYS A 150 -1.82 6.66 -6.62
C LYS A 150 -0.92 6.19 -7.77
N ASN A 151 -0.95 4.90 -8.09
CA ASN A 151 -0.17 4.34 -9.20
C ASN A 151 -0.53 4.98 -10.54
N ALA A 152 -1.82 5.22 -10.80
CA ALA A 152 -2.26 5.94 -11.99
C ALA A 152 -1.73 7.38 -12.03
N SER A 153 -1.79 8.10 -10.90
CA SER A 153 -1.25 9.45 -10.78
C SER A 153 0.27 9.50 -10.98
N GLU A 154 1.01 8.52 -10.47
CA GLU A 154 2.46 8.41 -10.66
C GLU A 154 2.82 8.06 -12.11
N SER A 155 2.00 7.24 -12.78
CA SER A 155 2.21 6.87 -14.18
C SER A 155 1.91 8.02 -15.17
N ILE A 156 0.94 8.88 -14.84
CA ILE A 156 0.59 10.07 -15.63
C ILE A 156 1.64 11.16 -15.43
N ASP A 157 2.24 11.22 -14.24
CA ASP A 157 3.16 12.23 -13.75
C ASP A 157 2.50 13.62 -13.61
N HIS A 158 2.20 14.32 -14.70
CA HIS A 158 1.54 15.63 -14.72
C HIS A 158 0.53 15.74 -15.88
N ASP A 159 -0.44 16.65 -15.70
CA ASP A 159 -1.39 17.05 -16.75
C ASP A 159 -2.20 15.88 -17.33
N GLY A 160 -3.20 15.39 -16.58
CA GLY A 160 -4.00 14.27 -17.05
C GLY A 160 -5.32 14.07 -16.36
N GLU A 161 -5.97 12.95 -16.68
CA GLU A 161 -7.26 12.59 -16.10
C GLU A 161 -7.28 11.11 -15.68
N ILE A 162 -7.88 10.87 -14.51
CA ILE A 162 -8.16 9.52 -14.00
C ILE A 162 -9.67 9.33 -14.00
N TYR A 163 -10.16 8.34 -14.73
CA TYR A 163 -11.58 8.02 -14.78
C TYR A 163 -11.92 6.88 -13.83
N ILE A 164 -12.87 7.11 -12.94
CA ILE A 164 -13.42 6.09 -12.05
C ILE A 164 -14.88 5.88 -12.43
N ARG A 165 -15.21 4.68 -12.91
CA ARG A 165 -16.57 4.34 -13.32
C ARG A 165 -17.13 3.22 -12.46
N THR A 166 -18.37 3.36 -12.00
CA THR A 166 -19.15 2.27 -11.42
C THR A 166 -20.32 1.93 -12.33
N SER A 167 -20.60 0.66 -12.50
CA SER A 167 -21.75 0.19 -13.27
C SER A 167 -22.39 -1.01 -12.57
N HIS A 168 -23.72 -1.05 -12.55
CA HIS A 168 -24.46 -2.20 -12.07
C HIS A 168 -24.83 -3.10 -13.26
N ASN A 169 -24.30 -4.33 -13.29
CA ASN A 169 -24.71 -5.31 -14.28
C ASN A 169 -25.52 -6.41 -13.58
N PRO A 170 -26.86 -6.47 -13.78
CA PRO A 170 -27.71 -7.45 -13.10
C PRO A 170 -27.51 -8.90 -13.58
N VAL A 171 -26.62 -9.16 -14.51
CA VAL A 171 -26.45 -10.49 -15.15
C VAL A 171 -25.43 -11.39 -14.43
N CYS A 172 -24.76 -10.93 -13.39
CA CYS A 172 -23.89 -11.78 -12.57
C CYS A 172 -24.62 -12.24 -11.30
N LEU A 173 -25.49 -13.21 -11.42
CA LEU A 173 -25.98 -14.09 -10.35
C LEU A 173 -25.42 -15.48 -10.56
#